data_4501d2965393b149e9915ba86e7b3b0b
#
_entry.id   4501d2965393b149e9915ba86e7b3b0b
#
_cell.length_a   1.000
_cell.length_b   1.000
_cell.length_c   1.000
_cell.angle_alpha   90.00
_cell.angle_beta   90.00
_cell.angle_gamma   90.00
#
_symmetry.space_group_name_H-M   'P 1'
#
loop_
_entity.id
_entity.type
_entity.pdbx_description
1 polymer ?
#
loop_
_entity_poly.entity_id
_entity_poly.type
_entity_poly.pdbx_seq_one_letter_code
_entity_poly.pdbx_strand_id
1 'polypeptide(L)'
;MVEDKDTEPSYSDIYRLDEVFHGWMDRKESLRMTSQDIQALLKELPFDQGQEHTEEALEELLGKGRIPSKEAKSLIQEIVRLRFEFADALGQEAEMWREDGFSYIAQPIEAAKDVLVEDSWLSLTAFYEMYQEEAQEREKLLLWSLIRAAQLQFSLEEVGGFYERLMALNPDREQHLDYARFLRRTKNYDKARIHYEKAIEELRALIAKGKDWFREDLAFTLYDLGTLLVECNEGQQARTCCEEALQIYRGLAEQKPETHKSNVAAILNYMALLAKDDSGSEQSQTRWEEALQIYRELTEQNPKVYKPYVAAILNNLGLLLGDAREFKQAQARYEEALQIYQELAEQHPEVYKPEVVTILNDLGCLLSDAKEFKQAQARYEEGLRIYRELAAKNPKDYLPALAMALNDLGVVCIESSEFKQAQVLLEEALQIYRELAAKYPEVPMPTLPMLLQNLYVVYKHLDMGEEAKAAHEEACSIAQVYYSDVLASEP
;
A
#
# COMPACT_ATOMS: atom_id res chain seq x y z
N MET A 1 -15.05 -9.58 -44.88
CA MET A 1 -13.92 -8.99 -44.18
C MET A 1 -14.54 -7.89 -43.31
N VAL A 2 -14.89 -8.24 -42.09
CA VAL A 2 -15.29 -7.28 -41.06
C VAL A 2 -13.99 -7.09 -40.27
N GLU A 3 -13.41 -5.92 -40.39
CA GLU A 3 -12.31 -5.53 -39.55
C GLU A 3 -12.81 -5.48 -38.12
N ASP A 4 -12.17 -6.26 -37.25
CA ASP A 4 -12.28 -6.17 -35.82
C ASP A 4 -11.90 -4.72 -35.41
N LYS A 5 -12.89 -3.92 -35.09
CA LYS A 5 -12.71 -2.70 -34.31
C LYS A 5 -12.85 -3.07 -32.83
N ASP A 6 -11.78 -3.64 -32.28
CA ASP A 6 -11.53 -3.68 -30.84
C ASP A 6 -11.23 -2.23 -30.38
N THR A 7 -12.26 -1.44 -30.16
CA THR A 7 -12.20 -0.21 -29.40
C THR A 7 -13.19 -0.30 -28.25
N GLU A 8 -12.99 -1.32 -27.41
CA GLU A 8 -13.45 -1.20 -26.03
C GLU A 8 -12.62 -0.08 -25.36
N PRO A 9 -13.23 0.78 -24.52
CA PRO A 9 -12.48 1.75 -23.72
C PRO A 9 -11.37 0.97 -23.03
N SER A 10 -10.13 1.41 -23.20
CA SER A 10 -8.99 0.55 -22.86
C SER A 10 -9.11 0.18 -21.39
N TYR A 11 -9.13 -1.09 -21.06
CA TYR A 11 -9.11 -1.60 -19.69
C TYR A 11 -8.05 -0.89 -18.82
N SER A 12 -7.00 -0.36 -19.44
CA SER A 12 -5.97 0.44 -18.79
C SER A 12 -6.51 1.67 -18.05
N ASP A 13 -7.52 2.35 -18.56
CA ASP A 13 -8.04 3.60 -17.98
C ASP A 13 -8.95 3.30 -16.77
N ILE A 14 -9.70 2.21 -16.83
CA ILE A 14 -10.52 1.71 -15.71
C ILE A 14 -9.62 1.25 -14.56
N TYR A 15 -8.56 0.47 -14.85
CA TYR A 15 -7.58 0.06 -13.84
C TYR A 15 -6.90 1.25 -13.18
N ARG A 16 -6.57 2.27 -13.94
CA ARG A 16 -5.91 3.47 -13.45
C ARG A 16 -6.80 4.28 -12.50
N LEU A 17 -8.09 4.38 -12.80
CA LEU A 17 -9.07 5.02 -11.92
C LEU A 17 -9.19 4.26 -10.59
N ASP A 18 -9.25 2.94 -10.68
CA ASP A 18 -9.31 2.04 -9.55
C ASP A 18 -8.04 2.14 -8.69
N GLU A 19 -6.85 2.20 -9.32
CA GLU A 19 -5.57 2.41 -8.64
C GLU A 19 -5.51 3.74 -7.87
N VAL A 20 -5.99 4.83 -8.46
CA VAL A 20 -6.02 6.15 -7.80
C VAL A 20 -6.98 6.17 -6.63
N PHE A 21 -8.21 5.66 -6.82
CA PHE A 21 -9.22 5.61 -5.76
C PHE A 21 -8.76 4.72 -4.60
N HIS A 22 -8.24 3.56 -4.90
CA HIS A 22 -7.75 2.64 -3.90
C HIS A 22 -6.42 3.08 -3.28
N GLY A 23 -5.53 3.66 -4.07
CA GLY A 23 -4.31 4.27 -3.56
C GLY A 23 -4.57 5.43 -2.59
N TRP A 24 -5.71 6.13 -2.73
CA TRP A 24 -6.17 7.07 -1.72
C TRP A 24 -6.67 6.35 -0.46
N MET A 25 -7.50 5.31 -0.59
CA MET A 25 -8.02 4.58 0.57
C MET A 25 -6.90 4.00 1.44
N ASP A 26 -5.83 3.50 0.80
CA ASP A 26 -4.67 2.94 1.49
C ASP A 26 -3.79 4.01 2.17
N ARG A 27 -3.81 5.25 1.67
CA ARG A 27 -2.95 6.35 2.12
C ARG A 27 -3.71 7.52 2.78
N LYS A 28 -5.03 7.38 3.02
CA LYS A 28 -5.88 8.46 3.54
C LYS A 28 -5.36 9.09 4.83
N GLU A 29 -4.75 8.30 5.72
CA GLU A 29 -4.18 8.78 6.98
C GLU A 29 -2.93 9.63 6.75
N SER A 30 -2.05 9.23 5.83
CA SER A 30 -0.83 9.98 5.48
C SER A 30 -1.13 11.27 4.71
N LEU A 31 -2.17 11.26 3.89
CA LEU A 31 -2.59 12.43 3.11
C LEU A 31 -3.27 13.52 3.96
N ARG A 32 -3.68 13.20 5.20
CA ARG A 32 -4.39 14.12 6.11
C ARG A 32 -5.66 14.74 5.52
N MET A 33 -6.33 13.99 4.62
CA MET A 33 -7.59 14.38 4.00
C MET A 33 -8.58 13.23 4.11
N THR A 34 -9.77 13.54 4.61
CA THR A 34 -10.90 12.61 4.60
C THR A 34 -11.58 12.61 3.23
N SER A 35 -12.43 11.62 2.96
CA SER A 35 -13.30 11.63 1.77
C SER A 35 -14.18 12.88 1.71
N GLN A 36 -14.65 13.36 2.86
CA GLN A 36 -15.44 14.58 2.96
C GLN A 36 -14.65 15.84 2.59
N ASP A 37 -13.37 15.91 2.99
CA ASP A 37 -12.48 17.01 2.62
C ASP A 37 -12.23 17.05 1.10
N ILE A 38 -12.01 15.88 0.48
CA ILE A 38 -11.83 15.77 -0.98
C ILE A 38 -13.13 16.14 -1.69
N GLN A 39 -14.27 15.61 -1.25
CA GLN A 39 -15.57 15.97 -1.83
C GLN A 39 -15.86 17.48 -1.74
N ALA A 40 -15.60 18.09 -0.58
CA ALA A 40 -15.78 19.52 -0.40
C ALA A 40 -14.92 20.34 -1.34
N LEU A 41 -13.67 19.91 -1.54
CA LEU A 41 -12.73 20.58 -2.44
C LEU A 41 -13.14 20.41 -3.91
N LEU A 42 -13.51 19.19 -4.33
CA LEU A 42 -13.97 18.93 -5.69
C LEU A 42 -15.24 19.75 -6.03
N LYS A 43 -16.13 19.98 -5.07
CA LYS A 43 -17.33 20.82 -5.23
C LYS A 43 -17.02 22.32 -5.47
N GLU A 44 -15.83 22.78 -5.10
CA GLU A 44 -15.40 24.15 -5.34
C GLU A 44 -14.76 24.33 -6.74
N LEU A 45 -14.51 23.25 -7.48
CA LEU A 45 -13.86 23.28 -8.78
C LEU A 45 -14.90 23.45 -9.91
N PRO A 46 -14.63 24.32 -10.90
CA PRO A 46 -15.56 24.63 -11.99
C PRO A 46 -15.45 23.59 -13.12
N PHE A 47 -15.89 22.35 -12.91
CA PHE A 47 -15.81 21.28 -13.91
C PHE A 47 -16.61 21.59 -15.19
N ASP A 48 -17.68 22.35 -15.07
CA ASP A 48 -18.50 22.84 -16.20
C ASP A 48 -17.77 23.78 -17.13
N GLN A 49 -16.69 24.42 -16.68
CA GLN A 49 -15.88 25.33 -17.48
C GLN A 49 -14.71 24.62 -18.23
N GLY A 50 -14.60 23.31 -18.09
CA GLY A 50 -13.60 22.48 -18.75
C GLY A 50 -12.30 22.30 -17.98
N GLN A 51 -11.46 21.41 -18.48
CA GLN A 51 -10.27 20.93 -17.77
C GLN A 51 -9.28 22.06 -17.44
N GLU A 52 -8.97 22.94 -18.39
CA GLU A 52 -7.98 24.01 -18.21
C GLU A 52 -8.37 24.96 -17.07
N HIS A 53 -9.63 25.42 -17.05
CA HIS A 53 -10.13 26.30 -15.99
C HIS A 53 -10.21 25.58 -14.63
N THR A 54 -10.52 24.29 -14.63
CA THR A 54 -10.56 23.50 -13.41
C THR A 54 -9.15 23.33 -12.82
N GLU A 55 -8.14 23.11 -13.65
CA GLU A 55 -6.74 23.01 -13.22
C GLU A 55 -6.20 24.35 -12.71
N GLU A 56 -6.57 25.49 -13.36
CA GLU A 56 -6.23 26.84 -12.88
C GLU A 56 -6.85 27.12 -11.50
N ALA A 57 -8.14 26.81 -11.31
CA ALA A 57 -8.82 26.96 -10.04
C ALA A 57 -8.21 26.08 -8.93
N LEU A 58 -7.76 24.87 -9.28
CA LEU A 58 -7.06 23.97 -8.36
C LEU A 58 -5.71 24.58 -7.91
N GLU A 59 -4.95 25.18 -8.82
CA GLU A 59 -3.70 25.87 -8.48
C GLU A 59 -3.93 27.07 -7.54
N GLU A 60 -5.04 27.79 -7.72
CA GLU A 60 -5.42 28.89 -6.82
C GLU A 60 -5.75 28.40 -5.41
N LEU A 61 -6.48 27.28 -5.30
CA LEU A 61 -6.78 26.64 -3.99
C LEU A 61 -5.53 26.15 -3.27
N LEU A 62 -4.54 25.68 -4.04
CA LEU A 62 -3.21 25.33 -3.51
C LEU A 62 -2.49 26.54 -2.93
N GLY A 63 -2.50 27.66 -3.66
CA GLY A 63 -1.90 28.92 -3.20
C GLY A 63 -2.52 29.45 -1.90
N LYS A 64 -3.78 29.10 -1.65
CA LYS A 64 -4.51 29.45 -0.41
C LYS A 64 -4.26 28.48 0.76
N GLY A 65 -3.42 27.45 0.60
CA GLY A 65 -3.07 26.49 1.65
C GLY A 65 -4.20 25.54 2.05
N ARG A 66 -5.20 25.35 1.18
CA ARG A 66 -6.35 24.46 1.39
C ARG A 66 -6.01 22.98 1.24
N ILE A 67 -4.88 22.67 0.64
CA ILE A 67 -4.40 21.30 0.39
C ILE A 67 -3.15 21.06 1.24
N PRO A 68 -3.14 20.05 2.13
CA PRO A 68 -2.16 19.95 3.22
C PRO A 68 -0.77 19.47 2.80
N SER A 69 -0.61 18.81 1.67
CA SER A 69 0.67 18.24 1.24
C SER A 69 0.84 18.22 -0.29
N LYS A 70 2.08 18.03 -0.76
CA LYS A 70 2.37 17.86 -2.19
C LYS A 70 1.78 16.57 -2.74
N GLU A 71 1.75 15.52 -1.93
CA GLU A 71 1.16 14.23 -2.27
C GLU A 71 -0.36 14.35 -2.43
N ALA A 72 -1.03 15.07 -1.52
CA ALA A 72 -2.45 15.38 -1.64
C ALA A 72 -2.74 16.21 -2.90
N LYS A 73 -1.86 17.18 -3.22
CA LYS A 73 -1.94 17.93 -4.48
C LYS A 73 -1.89 17.02 -5.70
N SER A 74 -0.86 16.17 -5.78
CA SER A 74 -0.66 15.26 -6.91
C SER A 74 -1.86 14.32 -7.09
N LEU A 75 -2.41 13.81 -5.98
CA LEU A 75 -3.60 12.97 -6.00
C LEU A 75 -4.81 13.73 -6.55
N ILE A 76 -5.07 14.96 -6.10
CA ILE A 76 -6.22 15.74 -6.56
C ILE A 76 -6.07 16.14 -8.02
N GLN A 77 -4.87 16.48 -8.48
CA GLN A 77 -4.60 16.73 -9.90
C GLN A 77 -4.90 15.49 -10.75
N GLU A 78 -4.51 14.31 -10.29
CA GLU A 78 -4.81 13.06 -10.97
C GLU A 78 -6.31 12.76 -11.00
N ILE A 79 -7.04 13.00 -9.90
CA ILE A 79 -8.50 12.86 -9.84
C ILE A 79 -9.18 13.78 -10.86
N VAL A 80 -8.78 15.06 -10.92
CA VAL A 80 -9.34 16.04 -11.87
C VAL A 80 -9.10 15.57 -13.30
N ARG A 81 -7.88 15.14 -13.63
CA ARG A 81 -7.54 14.65 -14.96
C ARG A 81 -8.35 13.41 -15.33
N LEU A 82 -8.40 12.41 -14.48
CA LEU A 82 -9.15 11.16 -14.71
C LEU A 82 -10.65 11.43 -14.85
N ARG A 83 -11.18 12.41 -14.15
CA ARG A 83 -12.59 12.80 -14.27
C ARG A 83 -12.93 13.27 -15.69
N PHE A 84 -12.09 14.09 -16.30
CA PHE A 84 -12.27 14.51 -17.70
C PHE A 84 -12.01 13.39 -18.70
N GLU A 85 -10.93 12.63 -18.53
CA GLU A 85 -10.60 11.48 -19.40
C GLU A 85 -11.75 10.46 -19.41
N PHE A 86 -12.32 10.17 -18.23
CA PHE A 86 -13.45 9.24 -18.10
C PHE A 86 -14.75 9.80 -18.69
N ALA A 87 -15.02 11.10 -18.51
CA ALA A 87 -16.16 11.75 -19.13
C ALA A 87 -16.07 11.72 -20.68
N ASP A 88 -14.88 11.91 -21.23
CA ASP A 88 -14.66 11.82 -22.68
C ASP A 88 -14.84 10.38 -23.18
N ALA A 89 -14.34 9.38 -22.44
CA ALA A 89 -14.55 7.97 -22.77
C ALA A 89 -16.04 7.60 -22.77
N LEU A 90 -16.80 8.02 -21.75
CA LEU A 90 -18.26 7.83 -21.72
C LEU A 90 -18.96 8.51 -22.89
N GLY A 91 -18.50 9.71 -23.28
CA GLY A 91 -19.05 10.42 -24.45
C GLY A 91 -18.84 9.63 -25.75
N GLN A 92 -17.66 9.07 -25.95
CA GLN A 92 -17.33 8.27 -27.13
C GLN A 92 -18.15 6.96 -27.15
N GLU A 93 -18.28 6.30 -26.01
CA GLU A 93 -19.10 5.07 -25.87
C GLU A 93 -20.56 5.36 -26.16
N ALA A 94 -21.12 6.44 -25.62
CA ALA A 94 -22.52 6.83 -25.89
C ALA A 94 -22.74 7.13 -27.38
N GLU A 95 -21.77 7.77 -28.06
CA GLU A 95 -21.86 8.06 -29.49
C GLU A 95 -21.83 6.77 -30.32
N MET A 96 -20.95 5.81 -29.99
CA MET A 96 -20.87 4.51 -30.63
C MET A 96 -22.22 3.77 -30.56
N TRP A 97 -22.80 3.68 -29.35
CA TRP A 97 -24.09 3.04 -29.16
C TRP A 97 -25.24 3.73 -29.90
N ARG A 98 -25.15 5.07 -30.06
CA ARG A 98 -26.12 5.85 -30.82
C ARG A 98 -26.02 5.59 -32.33
N GLU A 99 -24.80 5.50 -32.86
CA GLU A 99 -24.52 5.17 -34.27
C GLU A 99 -25.01 3.76 -34.64
N ASP A 100 -24.84 2.81 -33.70
CA ASP A 100 -25.34 1.43 -33.87
C ASP A 100 -26.86 1.30 -33.71
N GLY A 101 -27.60 2.38 -33.47
CA GLY A 101 -29.04 2.42 -33.33
C GLY A 101 -29.57 2.09 -31.92
N PHE A 102 -28.69 1.98 -30.94
CA PHE A 102 -29.05 1.65 -29.54
C PHE A 102 -29.11 2.89 -28.67
N SER A 103 -29.88 3.92 -29.10
CA SER A 103 -30.02 5.20 -28.37
C SER A 103 -30.45 5.02 -26.89
N TYR A 104 -31.10 3.93 -26.59
CA TYR A 104 -31.55 3.59 -25.24
C TYR A 104 -30.40 3.15 -24.30
N ILE A 105 -29.27 2.69 -24.86
CA ILE A 105 -28.03 2.41 -24.10
C ILE A 105 -27.21 3.70 -24.01
N ALA A 106 -27.16 4.49 -25.07
CA ALA A 106 -26.41 5.73 -25.11
C ALA A 106 -26.89 6.78 -24.08
N GLN A 107 -28.21 6.90 -23.88
CA GLN A 107 -28.78 7.91 -22.96
C GLN A 107 -28.26 7.84 -21.51
N PRO A 108 -28.27 6.67 -20.83
CA PRO A 108 -27.74 6.55 -19.47
C PRO A 108 -26.23 6.86 -19.38
N ILE A 109 -25.46 6.45 -20.41
CA ILE A 109 -24.02 6.69 -20.46
C ILE A 109 -23.73 8.19 -20.62
N GLU A 110 -24.46 8.86 -21.49
CA GLU A 110 -24.36 10.31 -21.70
C GLU A 110 -24.73 11.11 -20.46
N ALA A 111 -25.80 10.70 -19.78
CA ALA A 111 -26.19 11.31 -18.52
C ALA A 111 -25.18 11.07 -17.38
N ALA A 112 -24.50 9.91 -17.34
CA ALA A 112 -23.41 9.67 -16.41
C ALA A 112 -22.19 10.57 -16.72
N LYS A 113 -21.89 10.82 -18.00
CA LYS A 113 -20.89 11.81 -18.43
C LYS A 113 -21.24 13.21 -17.91
N ASP A 114 -22.49 13.64 -18.09
CA ASP A 114 -22.94 14.99 -17.71
C ASP A 114 -22.79 15.20 -16.18
N VAL A 115 -23.05 14.18 -15.36
CA VAL A 115 -22.79 14.23 -13.91
C VAL A 115 -21.32 14.48 -13.57
N LEU A 116 -20.39 14.03 -14.42
CA LEU A 116 -18.95 14.23 -14.20
C LEU A 116 -18.47 15.64 -14.54
N VAL A 117 -19.07 16.29 -15.54
CA VAL A 117 -18.62 17.58 -16.07
C VAL A 117 -19.52 18.74 -15.74
N GLU A 118 -20.77 18.51 -15.41
CA GLU A 118 -21.69 19.57 -14.95
C GLU A 118 -21.55 19.80 -13.44
N ASP A 119 -21.76 21.04 -13.01
CA ASP A 119 -21.70 21.44 -11.58
C ASP A 119 -22.90 20.93 -10.75
N SER A 120 -23.73 20.10 -11.35
CA SER A 120 -24.86 19.47 -10.67
C SER A 120 -24.38 18.23 -9.90
N TRP A 121 -24.00 18.44 -8.64
CA TRP A 121 -23.81 17.36 -7.66
C TRP A 121 -25.18 16.76 -7.30
N LEU A 122 -25.92 16.32 -8.32
CA LEU A 122 -27.08 15.50 -8.10
C LEU A 122 -26.64 14.27 -7.32
N SER A 123 -27.39 13.88 -6.32
CA SER A 123 -27.21 12.57 -5.69
C SER A 123 -27.22 11.52 -6.79
N LEU A 124 -26.11 10.78 -6.95
CA LEU A 124 -26.03 9.70 -7.93
C LEU A 124 -27.13 8.66 -7.71
N THR A 125 -27.63 8.56 -6.48
CA THR A 125 -28.81 7.76 -6.13
C THR A 125 -30.09 8.31 -6.79
N ALA A 126 -30.32 9.62 -6.78
CA ALA A 126 -31.48 10.22 -7.45
C ALA A 126 -31.38 10.05 -8.97
N PHE A 127 -30.18 10.16 -9.54
CA PHE A 127 -29.95 9.86 -10.95
C PHE A 127 -30.29 8.41 -11.31
N TYR A 128 -29.83 7.44 -10.50
CA TYR A 128 -30.17 6.03 -10.66
C TYR A 128 -31.66 5.79 -10.63
N GLU A 129 -32.39 6.40 -9.69
CA GLU A 129 -33.86 6.24 -9.55
C GLU A 129 -34.63 6.73 -10.78
N MET A 130 -34.13 7.72 -11.51
CA MET A 130 -34.75 8.21 -12.76
C MET A 130 -34.68 7.20 -13.90
N TYR A 131 -33.67 6.32 -13.92
CA TYR A 131 -33.41 5.35 -14.99
C TYR A 131 -33.78 3.89 -14.62
N GLN A 132 -34.38 3.69 -13.46
CA GLN A 132 -34.65 2.38 -12.83
C GLN A 132 -35.66 1.52 -13.61
N GLU A 133 -36.52 2.10 -14.43
CA GLU A 133 -37.61 1.42 -15.14
C GLU A 133 -37.16 0.63 -16.40
N GLU A 134 -35.87 0.62 -16.72
CA GLU A 134 -35.35 0.01 -17.93
C GLU A 134 -34.90 -1.45 -17.73
N ALA A 135 -34.65 -2.17 -18.85
CA ALA A 135 -34.30 -3.58 -18.83
C ALA A 135 -33.02 -3.88 -18.01
N GLN A 136 -32.96 -5.07 -17.40
CA GLN A 136 -31.93 -5.49 -16.45
C GLN A 136 -30.46 -5.28 -16.92
N GLU A 137 -30.16 -5.48 -18.18
CA GLU A 137 -28.80 -5.26 -18.71
C GLU A 137 -28.42 -3.78 -18.77
N ARG A 138 -29.39 -2.90 -19.05
CA ARG A 138 -29.18 -1.45 -18.98
C ARG A 138 -28.92 -1.00 -17.55
N GLU A 139 -29.65 -1.60 -16.60
CA GLU A 139 -29.47 -1.30 -15.18
C GLU A 139 -28.06 -1.68 -14.70
N LYS A 140 -27.54 -2.82 -15.16
CA LYS A 140 -26.15 -3.21 -14.86
C LYS A 140 -25.13 -2.20 -15.41
N LEU A 141 -25.27 -1.81 -16.68
CA LEU A 141 -24.38 -0.84 -17.31
C LEU A 141 -24.44 0.52 -16.61
N LEU A 142 -25.64 1.00 -16.28
CA LEU A 142 -25.85 2.22 -15.52
C LEU A 142 -25.19 2.15 -14.15
N LEU A 143 -25.42 1.08 -13.39
CA LEU A 143 -24.81 0.88 -12.07
C LEU A 143 -23.30 0.84 -12.14
N TRP A 144 -22.74 0.17 -13.14
CA TRP A 144 -21.30 0.13 -13.37
C TRP A 144 -20.71 1.52 -13.60
N SER A 145 -21.35 2.31 -14.46
CA SER A 145 -20.95 3.69 -14.72
C SER A 145 -21.08 4.58 -13.47
N LEU A 146 -22.15 4.39 -12.68
CA LEU A 146 -22.35 5.12 -11.44
C LEU A 146 -21.34 4.74 -10.35
N ILE A 147 -20.91 3.48 -10.28
CA ILE A 147 -19.83 3.06 -9.38
C ILE A 147 -18.55 3.84 -9.71
N ARG A 148 -18.17 3.92 -10.99
CA ARG A 148 -17.00 4.68 -11.42
C ARG A 148 -17.13 6.17 -11.13
N ALA A 149 -18.28 6.75 -11.39
CA ALA A 149 -18.55 8.16 -11.06
C ALA A 149 -18.48 8.43 -9.54
N ALA A 150 -19.05 7.53 -8.71
CA ALA A 150 -18.99 7.64 -7.26
C ALA A 150 -17.57 7.45 -6.70
N GLN A 151 -16.76 6.57 -7.31
CA GLN A 151 -15.33 6.45 -6.99
C GLN A 151 -14.59 7.77 -7.26
N LEU A 152 -14.83 8.42 -8.39
CA LEU A 152 -14.25 9.74 -8.71
C LEU A 152 -14.73 10.87 -7.80
N GLN A 153 -15.91 10.72 -7.20
CA GLN A 153 -16.45 11.65 -6.19
C GLN A 153 -16.01 11.28 -4.77
N PHE A 154 -15.30 10.16 -4.56
CA PHE A 154 -14.90 9.63 -3.26
C PHE A 154 -16.08 9.36 -2.31
N SER A 155 -17.25 9.04 -2.86
CA SER A 155 -18.45 8.68 -2.10
C SER A 155 -18.50 7.20 -1.79
N LEU A 156 -17.79 6.76 -0.73
CA LEU A 156 -17.66 5.33 -0.35
C LEU A 156 -19.02 4.66 -0.08
N GLU A 157 -19.97 5.41 0.51
CA GLU A 157 -21.30 4.90 0.81
C GLU A 157 -22.10 4.61 -0.47
N GLU A 158 -22.08 5.54 -1.43
CA GLU A 158 -22.74 5.35 -2.72
C GLU A 158 -22.10 4.24 -3.54
N VAL A 159 -20.75 4.17 -3.58
CA VAL A 159 -20.02 3.06 -4.22
C VAL A 159 -20.49 1.72 -3.66
N GLY A 160 -20.55 1.57 -2.35
CA GLY A 160 -21.03 0.35 -1.69
C GLY A 160 -22.49 0.03 -2.04
N GLY A 161 -23.36 1.05 -2.00
CA GLY A 161 -24.78 0.90 -2.32
C GLY A 161 -25.02 0.48 -3.77
N PHE A 162 -24.28 1.03 -4.73
CA PHE A 162 -24.38 0.63 -6.14
C PHE A 162 -23.86 -0.77 -6.40
N TYR A 163 -22.76 -1.18 -5.75
CA TYR A 163 -22.29 -2.56 -5.84
C TYR A 163 -23.33 -3.56 -5.29
N GLU A 164 -23.96 -3.28 -4.14
CA GLU A 164 -24.98 -4.16 -3.59
C GLU A 164 -26.17 -4.33 -4.54
N ARG A 165 -26.59 -3.27 -5.22
CA ARG A 165 -27.63 -3.32 -6.25
C ARG A 165 -27.18 -4.11 -7.47
N LEU A 166 -25.95 -3.87 -7.95
CA LEU A 166 -25.36 -4.60 -9.06
C LEU A 166 -25.30 -6.10 -8.78
N MET A 167 -24.95 -6.49 -7.56
CA MET A 167 -24.87 -7.90 -7.15
C MET A 167 -26.23 -8.61 -7.15
N ALA A 168 -27.34 -7.86 -7.07
CA ALA A 168 -28.69 -8.41 -7.18
C ALA A 168 -29.12 -8.72 -8.63
N LEU A 169 -28.40 -8.21 -9.64
CA LEU A 169 -28.74 -8.31 -11.05
C LEU A 169 -28.00 -9.43 -11.80
N ASN A 170 -27.54 -10.46 -11.12
CA ASN A 170 -26.72 -11.53 -11.69
C ASN A 170 -25.44 -10.99 -12.34
N PRO A 171 -24.52 -10.45 -11.55
CA PRO A 171 -23.27 -9.86 -12.00
C PRO A 171 -22.36 -10.90 -12.65
N ASP A 172 -21.46 -10.43 -13.52
CA ASP A 172 -20.40 -11.25 -14.07
C ASP A 172 -19.16 -11.30 -13.14
N ARG A 173 -18.14 -12.07 -13.56
CA ARG A 173 -16.92 -12.27 -12.79
C ARG A 173 -16.17 -10.96 -12.51
N GLU A 174 -16.14 -10.01 -13.47
CA GLU A 174 -15.41 -8.74 -13.33
C GLU A 174 -16.08 -7.87 -12.29
N GLN A 175 -17.40 -7.80 -12.33
CA GLN A 175 -18.20 -7.09 -11.34
C GLN A 175 -18.04 -7.71 -9.94
N HIS A 176 -17.93 -9.05 -9.86
CA HIS A 176 -17.61 -9.72 -8.60
C HIS A 176 -16.21 -9.37 -8.11
N LEU A 177 -15.20 -9.35 -8.97
CA LEU A 177 -13.82 -9.02 -8.61
C LEU A 177 -13.67 -7.59 -8.12
N ASP A 178 -14.25 -6.64 -8.84
CA ASP A 178 -14.19 -5.23 -8.45
C ASP A 178 -14.88 -4.99 -7.11
N TYR A 179 -16.04 -5.61 -6.90
CA TYR A 179 -16.71 -5.49 -5.60
C TYR A 179 -15.90 -6.16 -4.48
N ALA A 180 -15.29 -7.32 -4.74
CA ALA A 180 -14.42 -7.98 -3.77
C ALA A 180 -13.25 -7.09 -3.35
N ARG A 181 -12.58 -6.44 -4.32
CA ARG A 181 -11.49 -5.50 -4.04
C ARG A 181 -11.96 -4.29 -3.24
N PHE A 182 -13.10 -3.71 -3.59
CA PHE A 182 -13.72 -2.63 -2.81
C PHE A 182 -14.02 -3.07 -1.36
N LEU A 183 -14.64 -4.22 -1.17
CA LEU A 183 -14.97 -4.78 0.14
C LEU A 183 -13.73 -5.07 0.98
N ARG A 184 -12.66 -5.59 0.37
CA ARG A 184 -11.36 -5.81 1.04
C ARG A 184 -10.81 -4.50 1.60
N ARG A 185 -10.80 -3.43 0.79
CA ARG A 185 -10.28 -2.12 1.20
C ARG A 185 -11.14 -1.43 2.25
N THR A 186 -12.44 -1.70 2.26
CA THR A 186 -13.34 -1.27 3.33
C THR A 186 -13.35 -2.21 4.53
N LYS A 187 -12.42 -3.20 4.55
CA LYS A 187 -12.24 -4.20 5.63
C LYS A 187 -13.45 -5.11 5.84
N ASN A 188 -14.30 -5.28 4.82
CA ASN A 188 -15.41 -6.23 4.84
C ASN A 188 -14.96 -7.57 4.25
N TYR A 189 -14.06 -8.25 4.95
CA TYR A 189 -13.33 -9.42 4.45
C TYR A 189 -14.22 -10.61 4.13
N ASP A 190 -15.24 -10.89 4.95
CA ASP A 190 -16.15 -12.02 4.73
C ASP A 190 -16.92 -11.89 3.41
N LYS A 191 -17.48 -10.69 3.15
CA LYS A 191 -18.17 -10.44 1.88
C LYS A 191 -17.18 -10.45 0.70
N ALA A 192 -15.99 -9.87 0.85
CA ALA A 192 -14.96 -9.86 -0.19
C ALA A 192 -14.60 -11.29 -0.62
N ARG A 193 -14.39 -12.19 0.34
CA ARG A 193 -14.10 -13.60 0.10
C ARG A 193 -15.16 -14.27 -0.77
N ILE A 194 -16.44 -14.10 -0.43
CA ILE A 194 -17.55 -14.69 -1.19
C ILE A 194 -17.51 -14.27 -2.66
N HIS A 195 -17.18 -13.02 -2.93
CA HIS A 195 -17.14 -12.50 -4.30
C HIS A 195 -15.90 -12.97 -5.08
N TYR A 196 -14.74 -13.08 -4.42
CA TYR A 196 -13.56 -13.73 -5.03
C TYR A 196 -13.82 -15.19 -5.37
N GLU A 197 -14.43 -15.96 -4.45
CA GLU A 197 -14.76 -17.38 -4.67
C GLU A 197 -15.73 -17.57 -5.86
N LYS A 198 -16.74 -16.71 -5.98
CA LYS A 198 -17.66 -16.73 -7.14
C LYS A 198 -16.95 -16.45 -8.46
N ALA A 199 -16.09 -15.42 -8.49
CA ALA A 199 -15.32 -15.12 -9.69
C ALA A 199 -14.38 -16.27 -10.09
N ILE A 200 -13.75 -16.94 -9.13
CA ILE A 200 -12.91 -18.12 -9.36
C ILE A 200 -13.73 -19.29 -9.92
N GLU A 201 -14.93 -19.51 -9.40
CA GLU A 201 -15.83 -20.57 -9.91
C GLU A 201 -16.20 -20.32 -11.37
N GLU A 202 -16.56 -19.09 -11.72
CA GLU A 202 -16.87 -18.72 -13.10
C GLU A 202 -15.66 -18.86 -14.03
N LEU A 203 -14.48 -18.40 -13.60
CA LEU A 203 -13.23 -18.52 -14.36
C LEU A 203 -12.88 -19.99 -14.62
N ARG A 204 -13.00 -20.84 -13.60
CA ARG A 204 -12.80 -22.29 -13.77
C ARG A 204 -13.82 -22.91 -14.77
N ALA A 205 -15.09 -22.49 -14.70
CA ALA A 205 -16.10 -22.95 -15.65
C ALA A 205 -15.82 -22.51 -17.09
N LEU A 206 -15.28 -21.29 -17.29
CA LEU A 206 -14.87 -20.80 -18.61
C LEU A 206 -13.68 -21.59 -19.17
N ILE A 207 -12.66 -21.83 -18.34
CA ILE A 207 -11.48 -22.62 -18.71
C ILE A 207 -11.89 -24.06 -19.05
N ALA A 208 -12.81 -24.69 -18.30
CA ALA A 208 -13.33 -25.99 -18.57
C ALA A 208 -14.10 -26.08 -19.94
N LYS A 209 -14.63 -24.94 -20.42
CA LYS A 209 -15.22 -24.79 -21.74
C LYS A 209 -14.20 -24.53 -22.86
N GLY A 210 -12.90 -24.65 -22.58
CA GLY A 210 -11.81 -24.47 -23.55
C GLY A 210 -11.36 -23.03 -23.75
N LYS A 211 -11.78 -22.09 -22.87
CA LYS A 211 -11.36 -20.70 -22.93
C LYS A 211 -10.08 -20.49 -22.09
N ASP A 212 -8.96 -21.04 -22.56
CA ASP A 212 -7.70 -21.09 -21.83
C ASP A 212 -7.07 -19.71 -21.56
N TRP A 213 -7.46 -18.68 -22.27
CA TRP A 213 -6.98 -17.30 -22.07
C TRP A 213 -7.39 -16.70 -20.72
N PHE A 214 -8.38 -17.26 -20.01
CA PHE A 214 -8.75 -16.88 -18.66
C PHE A 214 -7.87 -17.47 -17.56
N ARG A 215 -6.82 -18.22 -17.88
CA ARG A 215 -5.88 -18.77 -16.90
C ARG A 215 -5.12 -17.68 -16.15
N GLU A 216 -4.76 -16.59 -16.82
CA GLU A 216 -4.12 -15.45 -16.21
C GLU A 216 -5.03 -14.79 -15.18
N ASP A 217 -6.29 -14.53 -15.57
CA ASP A 217 -7.29 -13.93 -14.65
C ASP A 217 -7.53 -14.84 -13.43
N LEU A 218 -7.59 -16.16 -13.64
CA LEU A 218 -7.73 -17.12 -12.54
C LEU A 218 -6.54 -17.05 -11.59
N ALA A 219 -5.32 -17.04 -12.10
CA ALA A 219 -4.12 -16.99 -11.27
C ALA A 219 -4.04 -15.68 -10.48
N PHE A 220 -4.37 -14.55 -11.12
CA PHE A 220 -4.41 -13.25 -10.46
C PHE A 220 -5.48 -13.20 -9.36
N THR A 221 -6.68 -13.71 -9.63
CA THR A 221 -7.78 -13.76 -8.65
C THR A 221 -7.46 -14.68 -7.47
N LEU A 222 -6.82 -15.82 -7.72
CA LEU A 222 -6.35 -16.71 -6.66
C LEU A 222 -5.29 -16.04 -5.77
N TYR A 223 -4.39 -15.27 -6.36
CA TYR A 223 -3.41 -14.49 -5.61
C TYR A 223 -4.09 -13.41 -4.76
N ASP A 224 -5.04 -12.66 -5.32
CA ASP A 224 -5.81 -11.65 -4.57
C ASP A 224 -6.58 -12.29 -3.39
N LEU A 225 -7.23 -13.44 -3.62
CA LEU A 225 -7.88 -14.20 -2.53
C LEU A 225 -6.87 -14.68 -1.49
N GLY A 226 -5.70 -15.17 -1.93
CA GLY A 226 -4.63 -15.59 -1.01
C GLY A 226 -4.18 -14.45 -0.11
N THR A 227 -4.03 -13.24 -0.65
CA THR A 227 -3.67 -12.05 0.13
C THR A 227 -4.78 -11.63 1.11
N LEU A 228 -6.05 -11.73 0.72
CA LEU A 228 -7.19 -11.50 1.62
C LEU A 228 -7.22 -12.51 2.79
N LEU A 229 -6.99 -13.78 2.51
CA LEU A 229 -7.03 -14.85 3.51
C LEU A 229 -5.96 -14.68 4.61
N VAL A 230 -4.82 -14.06 4.28
CA VAL A 230 -3.81 -13.68 5.28
C VAL A 230 -4.34 -12.61 6.22
N GLU A 231 -5.03 -11.59 5.69
CA GLU A 231 -5.67 -10.55 6.51
C GLU A 231 -6.75 -11.13 7.44
N CYS A 232 -7.32 -12.28 7.06
CA CYS A 232 -8.27 -13.06 7.88
C CYS A 232 -7.61 -14.08 8.82
N ASN A 233 -6.27 -14.13 8.92
CA ASN A 233 -5.53 -15.15 9.68
C ASN A 233 -5.75 -16.60 9.18
N GLU A 234 -6.13 -16.79 7.92
CA GLU A 234 -6.35 -18.11 7.31
C GLU A 234 -5.13 -18.56 6.46
N GLY A 235 -3.96 -18.60 7.07
CA GLY A 235 -2.67 -18.80 6.38
C GLY A 235 -2.58 -20.07 5.54
N GLN A 236 -3.20 -21.18 5.98
CA GLN A 236 -3.15 -22.43 5.20
C GLN A 236 -3.95 -22.35 3.90
N GLN A 237 -5.11 -21.72 3.92
CA GLN A 237 -5.91 -21.52 2.70
C GLN A 237 -5.24 -20.51 1.77
N ALA A 238 -4.64 -19.45 2.33
CA ALA A 238 -3.85 -18.48 1.58
C ALA A 238 -2.72 -19.15 0.79
N ARG A 239 -1.97 -20.07 1.44
CA ARG A 239 -0.93 -20.85 0.76
C ARG A 239 -1.46 -21.67 -0.39
N THR A 240 -2.58 -22.37 -0.19
CA THR A 240 -3.19 -23.19 -1.25
C THR A 240 -3.56 -22.34 -2.47
N CYS A 241 -4.16 -21.17 -2.26
CA CYS A 241 -4.49 -20.25 -3.35
C CYS A 241 -3.23 -19.73 -4.07
N CYS A 242 -2.20 -19.35 -3.32
CA CYS A 242 -0.95 -18.89 -3.91
C CYS A 242 -0.19 -19.99 -4.65
N GLU A 243 -0.22 -21.24 -4.17
CA GLU A 243 0.38 -22.39 -4.84
C GLU A 243 -0.28 -22.67 -6.19
N GLU A 244 -1.62 -22.66 -6.24
CA GLU A 244 -2.37 -22.81 -7.49
C GLU A 244 -2.05 -21.65 -8.45
N ALA A 245 -2.06 -20.41 -7.99
CA ALA A 245 -1.70 -19.24 -8.77
C ALA A 245 -0.28 -19.34 -9.34
N LEU A 246 0.70 -19.74 -8.50
CA LEU A 246 2.09 -19.93 -8.92
C LEU A 246 2.22 -20.99 -10.00
N GLN A 247 1.50 -22.12 -9.88
CA GLN A 247 1.54 -23.18 -10.86
C GLN A 247 1.00 -22.71 -12.22
N ILE A 248 -0.08 -21.95 -12.22
CA ILE A 248 -0.65 -21.39 -13.44
C ILE A 248 0.33 -20.39 -14.07
N TYR A 249 0.86 -19.44 -13.30
CA TYR A 249 1.80 -18.45 -13.83
C TYR A 249 3.11 -19.07 -14.32
N ARG A 250 3.60 -20.13 -13.71
CA ARG A 250 4.77 -20.88 -14.23
C ARG A 250 4.46 -21.45 -15.63
N GLY A 251 3.27 -22.05 -15.83
CA GLY A 251 2.88 -22.55 -17.15
C GLY A 251 2.69 -21.44 -18.19
N LEU A 252 2.21 -20.27 -17.77
CA LEU A 252 2.11 -19.10 -18.66
C LEU A 252 3.50 -18.51 -18.97
N ALA A 253 4.41 -18.48 -18.01
CA ALA A 253 5.76 -17.97 -18.18
C ALA A 253 6.62 -18.86 -19.10
N GLU A 254 6.34 -20.16 -19.22
CA GLU A 254 6.97 -21.02 -20.23
C GLU A 254 6.60 -20.59 -21.67
N GLN A 255 5.40 -20.02 -21.86
CA GLN A 255 4.92 -19.59 -23.18
C GLN A 255 5.31 -18.13 -23.47
N LYS A 256 5.19 -17.24 -22.45
CA LYS A 256 5.47 -15.80 -22.55
C LYS A 256 6.29 -15.33 -21.33
N PRO A 257 7.60 -15.60 -21.32
CA PRO A 257 8.46 -15.28 -20.16
C PRO A 257 8.46 -13.80 -19.82
N GLU A 258 8.50 -12.93 -20.83
CA GLU A 258 8.57 -11.47 -20.67
C GLU A 258 7.37 -10.87 -19.97
N THR A 259 6.22 -11.54 -20.05
CA THR A 259 4.95 -11.05 -19.47
C THR A 259 4.75 -11.61 -18.05
N HIS A 260 5.07 -12.89 -17.83
CA HIS A 260 4.59 -13.60 -16.63
C HIS A 260 5.68 -13.93 -15.60
N LYS A 261 6.98 -13.79 -15.93
CA LYS A 261 8.06 -14.05 -14.96
C LYS A 261 7.96 -13.15 -13.74
N SER A 262 7.59 -11.89 -13.90
CA SER A 262 7.41 -10.97 -12.78
C SER A 262 6.33 -11.43 -11.80
N ASN A 263 5.23 -11.98 -12.32
CA ASN A 263 4.13 -12.52 -11.51
C ASN A 263 4.59 -13.76 -10.71
N VAL A 264 5.37 -14.64 -11.36
CA VAL A 264 5.98 -15.79 -10.66
C VAL A 264 6.84 -15.31 -9.49
N ALA A 265 7.74 -14.35 -9.72
CA ALA A 265 8.60 -13.82 -8.68
C ALA A 265 7.84 -13.11 -7.55
N ALA A 266 6.79 -12.37 -7.87
CA ALA A 266 5.94 -11.70 -6.89
C ALA A 266 5.23 -12.70 -5.97
N ILE A 267 4.65 -13.78 -6.53
CA ILE A 267 4.00 -14.82 -5.75
C ILE A 267 5.01 -15.58 -4.90
N LEU A 268 6.18 -15.92 -5.44
CA LEU A 268 7.25 -16.56 -4.69
C LEU A 268 7.69 -15.72 -3.48
N ASN A 269 7.89 -14.41 -3.69
CA ASN A 269 8.20 -13.49 -2.60
C ASN A 269 7.11 -13.49 -1.53
N TYR A 270 5.84 -13.40 -1.94
CA TYR A 270 4.72 -13.41 -1.01
C TYR A 270 4.61 -14.72 -0.22
N MET A 271 4.75 -15.87 -0.90
CA MET A 271 4.73 -17.18 -0.26
C MET A 271 5.91 -17.39 0.69
N ALA A 272 7.06 -16.80 0.41
CA ALA A 272 8.21 -16.84 1.30
C ALA A 272 7.95 -16.05 2.59
N LEU A 273 7.30 -14.88 2.50
CA LEU A 273 6.86 -14.12 3.67
C LEU A 273 5.90 -14.93 4.54
N LEU A 274 4.91 -15.60 3.93
CA LEU A 274 3.94 -16.44 4.64
C LEU A 274 4.55 -17.66 5.34
N ALA A 275 5.63 -18.20 4.81
CA ALA A 275 6.28 -19.37 5.37
C ALA A 275 7.26 -19.02 6.51
N LYS A 276 7.68 -17.77 6.65
CA LYS A 276 8.65 -17.32 7.66
C LYS A 276 8.16 -17.60 9.08
N ASP A 277 6.87 -17.37 9.35
CA ASP A 277 6.29 -17.48 10.70
C ASP A 277 6.08 -18.92 11.18
N ASP A 278 6.08 -19.92 10.28
CA ASP A 278 5.73 -21.32 10.57
C ASP A 278 6.93 -22.28 10.61
N SER A 279 8.09 -21.88 11.07
CA SER A 279 9.31 -22.72 11.05
C SER A 279 9.78 -23.17 9.64
N GLY A 280 9.26 -22.55 8.59
CA GLY A 280 9.59 -22.84 7.17
C GLY A 280 10.78 -22.06 6.61
N SER A 281 11.80 -21.76 7.41
CA SER A 281 12.93 -20.90 7.01
C SER A 281 13.64 -21.37 5.72
N GLU A 282 13.86 -22.67 5.54
CA GLU A 282 14.47 -23.24 4.34
C GLU A 282 13.58 -23.05 3.09
N GLN A 283 12.26 -23.22 3.23
CA GLN A 283 11.33 -22.98 2.12
C GLN A 283 11.26 -21.50 1.75
N SER A 284 11.28 -20.62 2.74
CA SER A 284 11.28 -19.16 2.51
C SER A 284 12.55 -18.74 1.78
N GLN A 285 13.71 -19.25 2.21
CA GLN A 285 14.97 -18.97 1.56
C GLN A 285 14.96 -19.43 0.10
N THR A 286 14.56 -20.68 -0.17
CA THR A 286 14.50 -21.22 -1.53
C THR A 286 13.60 -20.38 -2.45
N ARG A 287 12.43 -19.96 -1.95
CA ARG A 287 11.50 -19.14 -2.74
C ARG A 287 12.04 -17.74 -3.00
N TRP A 288 12.68 -17.11 -2.01
CA TRP A 288 13.33 -15.81 -2.21
C TRP A 288 14.52 -15.88 -3.14
N GLU A 289 15.33 -16.94 -3.08
CA GLU A 289 16.44 -17.14 -4.02
C GLU A 289 15.97 -17.33 -5.46
N GLU A 290 14.88 -18.10 -5.67
CA GLU A 290 14.23 -18.23 -6.98
C GLU A 290 13.69 -16.89 -7.48
N ALA A 291 12.95 -16.16 -6.63
CA ALA A 291 12.43 -14.85 -6.96
C ALA A 291 13.54 -13.82 -7.27
N LEU A 292 14.61 -13.84 -6.49
CA LEU A 292 15.80 -12.99 -6.70
C LEU A 292 16.43 -13.23 -8.06
N GLN A 293 16.59 -14.52 -8.44
CA GLN A 293 17.15 -14.87 -9.75
C GLN A 293 16.27 -14.32 -10.87
N ILE A 294 14.95 -14.50 -10.78
CA ILE A 294 14.02 -14.00 -11.79
C ILE A 294 14.07 -12.47 -11.88
N TYR A 295 14.04 -11.76 -10.76
CA TYR A 295 14.10 -10.30 -10.79
C TYR A 295 15.44 -9.76 -11.27
N ARG A 296 16.56 -10.46 -11.04
CA ARG A 296 17.86 -10.11 -11.62
C ARG A 296 17.85 -10.23 -13.14
N GLU A 297 17.30 -11.30 -13.70
CA GLU A 297 17.12 -11.48 -15.15
C GLU A 297 16.25 -10.36 -15.75
N LEU A 298 15.14 -10.00 -15.07
CA LEU A 298 14.27 -8.92 -15.51
C LEU A 298 14.92 -7.53 -15.39
N THR A 299 15.80 -7.35 -14.41
CA THR A 299 16.56 -6.11 -14.21
C THR A 299 17.51 -5.82 -15.37
N GLU A 300 18.06 -6.83 -16.03
CA GLU A 300 18.89 -6.65 -17.23
C GLU A 300 18.11 -5.98 -18.36
N GLN A 301 16.80 -6.23 -18.44
CA GLN A 301 15.92 -5.67 -19.47
C GLN A 301 15.34 -4.30 -19.05
N ASN A 302 14.90 -4.17 -17.79
CA ASN A 302 14.31 -2.93 -17.27
C ASN A 302 14.77 -2.65 -15.83
N PRO A 303 15.97 -2.06 -15.67
CA PRO A 303 16.55 -1.81 -14.34
C PRO A 303 15.69 -0.91 -13.46
N LYS A 304 15.04 0.11 -14.06
CA LYS A 304 14.23 1.07 -13.30
C LYS A 304 13.04 0.43 -12.60
N VAL A 305 12.45 -0.59 -13.23
CA VAL A 305 11.28 -1.27 -12.67
C VAL A 305 11.69 -2.33 -11.64
N TYR A 306 12.74 -3.11 -11.93
CA TYR A 306 12.99 -4.33 -11.17
C TYR A 306 14.08 -4.23 -10.11
N LYS A 307 14.99 -3.22 -10.14
CA LYS A 307 15.98 -3.00 -9.07
C LYS A 307 15.35 -2.90 -7.67
N PRO A 308 14.24 -2.17 -7.45
CA PRO A 308 13.63 -2.12 -6.12
C PRO A 308 13.21 -3.49 -5.58
N TYR A 309 12.68 -4.35 -6.44
CA TYR A 309 12.28 -5.72 -6.05
C TYR A 309 13.49 -6.60 -5.70
N VAL A 310 14.59 -6.47 -6.44
CA VAL A 310 15.86 -7.15 -6.10
C VAL A 310 16.32 -6.74 -4.71
N ALA A 311 16.35 -5.43 -4.41
CA ALA A 311 16.78 -4.93 -3.11
C ALA A 311 15.86 -5.40 -1.97
N ALA A 312 14.55 -5.38 -2.18
CA ALA A 312 13.57 -5.84 -1.19
C ALA A 312 13.74 -7.33 -0.86
N ILE A 313 13.97 -8.18 -1.86
CA ILE A 313 14.23 -9.62 -1.61
C ILE A 313 15.56 -9.84 -0.91
N LEU A 314 16.60 -9.10 -1.28
CA LEU A 314 17.90 -9.17 -0.61
C LEU A 314 17.77 -8.77 0.86
N ASN A 315 16.96 -7.77 1.20
CA ASN A 315 16.65 -7.41 2.57
C ASN A 315 15.97 -8.56 3.32
N ASN A 316 14.93 -9.15 2.74
CA ASN A 316 14.22 -10.28 3.34
C ASN A 316 15.15 -11.49 3.57
N LEU A 317 16.03 -11.79 2.62
CA LEU A 317 17.04 -12.82 2.77
C LEU A 317 18.06 -12.47 3.87
N GLY A 318 18.47 -11.20 3.94
CA GLY A 318 19.35 -10.70 5.01
C GLY A 318 18.73 -10.93 6.39
N LEU A 319 17.46 -10.58 6.56
CA LEU A 319 16.72 -10.79 7.80
C LEU A 319 16.62 -12.28 8.18
N LEU A 320 16.24 -13.14 7.22
CA LEU A 320 16.14 -14.59 7.45
C LEU A 320 17.48 -15.21 7.88
N LEU A 321 18.56 -14.84 7.18
CA LEU A 321 19.90 -15.32 7.47
C LEU A 321 20.42 -14.78 8.81
N GLY A 322 20.04 -13.55 9.17
CA GLY A 322 20.32 -12.96 10.48
C GLY A 322 19.66 -13.74 11.62
N ASP A 323 18.38 -14.05 11.48
CA ASP A 323 17.62 -14.89 12.41
C ASP A 323 18.24 -16.28 12.58
N ALA A 324 18.78 -16.85 11.49
CA ALA A 324 19.53 -18.11 11.48
C ALA A 324 20.98 -17.97 12.03
N ARG A 325 21.39 -16.78 12.43
CA ARG A 325 22.76 -16.43 12.87
C ARG A 325 23.86 -16.64 11.81
N GLU A 326 23.48 -16.62 10.54
CA GLU A 326 24.43 -16.67 9.42
C GLU A 326 24.94 -15.26 9.07
N PHE A 327 25.52 -14.58 10.09
CA PHE A 327 25.81 -13.15 10.09
C PHE A 327 26.56 -12.65 8.84
N LYS A 328 27.55 -13.40 8.35
CA LYS A 328 28.33 -12.99 7.17
C LYS A 328 27.50 -13.03 5.88
N GLN A 329 26.64 -14.03 5.74
CA GLN A 329 25.76 -14.13 4.56
C GLN A 329 24.66 -13.06 4.62
N ALA A 330 24.06 -12.85 5.80
CA ALA A 330 23.10 -11.79 6.05
C ALA A 330 23.67 -10.41 5.72
N GLN A 331 24.89 -10.12 6.22
CA GLN A 331 25.59 -8.87 5.94
C GLN A 331 25.79 -8.64 4.45
N ALA A 332 26.24 -9.66 3.71
CA ALA A 332 26.45 -9.55 2.27
C ALA A 332 25.12 -9.23 1.53
N ARG A 333 23.99 -9.81 1.96
CA ARG A 333 22.66 -9.52 1.37
C ARG A 333 22.22 -8.09 1.66
N TYR A 334 22.37 -7.63 2.90
CA TYR A 334 22.05 -6.26 3.26
C TYR A 334 22.94 -5.23 2.57
N GLU A 335 24.25 -5.49 2.44
CA GLU A 335 25.17 -4.58 1.76
C GLU A 335 24.83 -4.45 0.26
N GLU A 336 24.45 -5.55 -0.40
CA GLU A 336 23.99 -5.52 -1.79
C GLU A 336 22.66 -4.73 -1.90
N ALA A 337 21.71 -4.96 -1.00
CA ALA A 337 20.44 -4.20 -0.94
C ALA A 337 20.69 -2.72 -0.71
N LEU A 338 21.57 -2.38 0.23
CA LEU A 338 21.94 -1.01 0.55
C LEU A 338 22.51 -0.27 -0.67
N GLN A 339 23.43 -0.90 -1.38
CA GLN A 339 24.00 -0.30 -2.59
C GLN A 339 22.93 0.01 -3.62
N ILE A 340 22.00 -0.92 -3.87
CA ILE A 340 20.92 -0.71 -4.84
C ILE A 340 19.99 0.44 -4.40
N TYR A 341 19.58 0.47 -3.13
CA TYR A 341 18.71 1.54 -2.64
C TYR A 341 19.42 2.90 -2.60
N GLN A 342 20.73 2.95 -2.33
CA GLN A 342 21.49 4.19 -2.43
C GLN A 342 21.53 4.72 -3.88
N GLU A 343 21.77 3.87 -4.87
CA GLU A 343 21.71 4.25 -6.29
C GLU A 343 20.30 4.77 -6.69
N LEU A 344 19.24 4.15 -6.19
CA LEU A 344 17.87 4.57 -6.44
C LEU A 344 17.54 5.89 -5.72
N ALA A 345 18.07 6.09 -4.50
CA ALA A 345 17.87 7.31 -3.72
C ALA A 345 18.57 8.54 -4.32
N GLU A 346 19.63 8.36 -5.12
CA GLU A 346 20.22 9.46 -5.89
C GLU A 346 19.24 10.04 -6.92
N GLN A 347 18.39 9.20 -7.51
CA GLN A 347 17.41 9.60 -8.54
C GLN A 347 16.07 10.04 -7.91
N HIS A 348 15.62 9.30 -6.89
CA HIS A 348 14.32 9.48 -6.22
C HIS A 348 14.47 9.48 -4.69
N PRO A 349 15.09 10.53 -4.10
CA PRO A 349 15.44 10.55 -2.68
C PRO A 349 14.22 10.42 -1.74
N GLU A 350 13.09 11.00 -2.10
CA GLU A 350 11.88 10.96 -1.26
C GLU A 350 11.27 9.55 -1.17
N VAL A 351 11.51 8.72 -2.19
CA VAL A 351 10.98 7.35 -2.25
C VAL A 351 11.93 6.36 -1.57
N TYR A 352 13.24 6.48 -1.81
CA TYR A 352 14.18 5.43 -1.43
C TYR A 352 15.11 5.75 -0.24
N LYS A 353 15.17 7.00 0.24
CA LYS A 353 15.90 7.30 1.49
C LYS A 353 15.33 6.54 2.70
N PRO A 354 13.99 6.38 2.87
CA PRO A 354 13.45 5.54 3.93
C PRO A 354 13.94 4.09 3.85
N GLU A 355 14.00 3.50 2.65
CA GLU A 355 14.50 2.14 2.45
C GLU A 355 16.00 2.02 2.80
N VAL A 356 16.81 3.01 2.40
CA VAL A 356 18.23 3.07 2.78
C VAL A 356 18.40 3.02 4.28
N VAL A 357 17.59 3.78 5.01
CA VAL A 357 17.68 3.83 6.48
C VAL A 357 17.23 2.52 7.11
N THR A 358 16.20 1.90 6.59
CA THR A 358 15.75 0.57 7.05
C THR A 358 16.88 -0.44 6.96
N ILE A 359 17.56 -0.53 5.80
CA ILE A 359 18.71 -1.45 5.63
C ILE A 359 19.87 -1.09 6.55
N LEU A 360 20.15 0.19 6.76
CA LEU A 360 21.22 0.61 7.68
C LEU A 360 20.91 0.21 9.13
N ASN A 361 19.66 0.29 9.56
CA ASN A 361 19.24 -0.17 10.88
C ASN A 361 19.34 -1.70 10.99
N ASP A 362 18.85 -2.44 9.99
CA ASP A 362 18.92 -3.91 9.98
C ASP A 362 20.39 -4.40 10.00
N LEU A 363 21.29 -3.72 9.25
CA LEU A 363 22.73 -3.96 9.33
C LEU A 363 23.30 -3.61 10.71
N GLY A 364 22.83 -2.52 11.31
CA GLY A 364 23.24 -2.12 12.67
C GLY A 364 22.87 -3.20 13.69
N CYS A 365 21.62 -3.69 13.66
CA CYS A 365 21.16 -4.78 14.51
C CYS A 365 21.99 -6.06 14.30
N LEU A 366 22.15 -6.48 13.03
CA LEU A 366 22.91 -7.68 12.68
C LEU A 366 24.34 -7.62 13.22
N LEU A 367 25.02 -6.50 13.03
CA LEU A 367 26.39 -6.29 13.48
C LEU A 367 26.50 -6.21 15.02
N SER A 368 25.48 -5.68 15.70
CA SER A 368 25.38 -5.70 17.16
C SER A 368 25.26 -7.13 17.69
N ASP A 369 24.37 -7.94 17.08
CA ASP A 369 24.20 -9.37 17.41
C ASP A 369 25.50 -10.17 17.17
N ALA A 370 26.22 -9.83 16.12
CA ALA A 370 27.55 -10.39 15.82
C ALA A 370 28.65 -9.86 16.76
N LYS A 371 28.33 -8.92 17.67
CA LYS A 371 29.25 -8.22 18.59
C LYS A 371 30.30 -7.36 17.88
N GLU A 372 30.00 -6.93 16.66
CA GLU A 372 30.83 -6.01 15.87
C GLU A 372 30.43 -4.55 16.12
N PHE A 373 30.42 -4.15 17.41
CA PHE A 373 29.81 -2.90 17.89
C PHE A 373 30.29 -1.63 17.15
N LYS A 374 31.58 -1.56 16.78
CA LYS A 374 32.09 -0.38 16.05
C LYS A 374 31.48 -0.26 14.65
N GLN A 375 31.25 -1.39 13.98
CA GLN A 375 30.62 -1.39 12.65
C GLN A 375 29.12 -1.10 12.79
N ALA A 376 28.46 -1.70 13.79
CA ALA A 376 27.05 -1.41 14.13
C ALA A 376 26.85 0.10 14.36
N GLN A 377 27.69 0.71 15.21
CA GLN A 377 27.66 2.13 15.49
C GLN A 377 27.77 2.97 14.21
N ALA A 378 28.70 2.65 13.32
CA ALA A 378 28.89 3.38 12.07
C ALA A 378 27.64 3.33 11.17
N ARG A 379 26.94 2.17 11.10
CA ARG A 379 25.70 2.02 10.31
C ARG A 379 24.55 2.81 10.92
N TYR A 380 24.36 2.74 12.23
CA TYR A 380 23.33 3.56 12.89
C TYR A 380 23.60 5.07 12.77
N GLU A 381 24.85 5.50 12.89
CA GLU A 381 25.20 6.93 12.72
C GLU A 381 24.94 7.40 11.27
N GLU A 382 25.16 6.56 10.29
CA GLU A 382 24.80 6.84 8.89
C GLU A 382 23.28 6.95 8.73
N GLY A 383 22.52 6.03 9.31
CA GLY A 383 21.05 6.05 9.31
C GLY A 383 20.47 7.28 10.00
N LEU A 384 21.00 7.63 11.17
CA LEU A 384 20.58 8.80 11.94
C LEU A 384 20.72 10.12 11.17
N ARG A 385 21.79 10.27 10.37
CA ARG A 385 21.94 11.45 9.50
C ARG A 385 20.78 11.58 8.52
N ILE A 386 20.37 10.48 7.91
CA ILE A 386 19.27 10.47 6.95
C ILE A 386 17.92 10.68 7.67
N TYR A 387 17.70 10.02 8.82
CA TYR A 387 16.48 10.25 9.61
C TYR A 387 16.31 11.70 10.02
N ARG A 388 17.39 12.38 10.46
CA ARG A 388 17.34 13.81 10.80
C ARG A 388 16.92 14.67 9.58
N GLU A 389 17.39 14.35 8.37
CA GLU A 389 16.97 15.04 7.15
C GLU A 389 15.48 14.79 6.84
N LEU A 390 15.02 13.56 6.97
CA LEU A 390 13.63 13.17 6.74
C LEU A 390 12.69 13.80 7.79
N ALA A 391 13.07 13.74 9.06
CA ALA A 391 12.31 14.31 10.16
C ALA A 391 12.21 15.85 10.08
N ALA A 392 13.21 16.53 9.53
CA ALA A 392 13.14 17.96 9.27
C ALA A 392 12.07 18.34 8.23
N LYS A 393 11.77 17.44 7.28
CA LYS A 393 10.75 17.63 6.25
C LYS A 393 9.37 17.17 6.71
N ASN A 394 9.29 16.02 7.35
CA ASN A 394 8.07 15.41 7.85
C ASN A 394 8.24 14.86 9.27
N PRO A 395 8.12 15.75 10.30
CA PRO A 395 8.37 15.38 11.68
C PRO A 395 7.45 14.27 12.20
N LYS A 396 6.17 14.30 11.83
CA LYS A 396 5.17 13.34 12.34
C LYS A 396 5.53 11.90 11.98
N ASP A 397 6.01 11.68 10.76
CA ASP A 397 6.27 10.34 10.24
C ASP A 397 7.66 9.82 10.64
N TYR A 398 8.67 10.71 10.76
CA TYR A 398 10.04 10.25 10.93
C TYR A 398 10.64 10.51 12.33
N LEU A 399 10.07 11.38 13.18
CA LEU A 399 10.57 11.53 14.54
C LEU A 399 10.43 10.24 15.39
N PRO A 400 9.35 9.43 15.28
CA PRO A 400 9.29 8.16 16.01
C PRO A 400 10.43 7.21 15.62
N ALA A 401 10.69 7.09 14.32
CA ALA A 401 11.76 6.24 13.79
C ALA A 401 13.16 6.76 14.16
N LEU A 402 13.35 8.09 14.15
CA LEU A 402 14.58 8.71 14.63
C LEU A 402 14.84 8.39 16.11
N ALA A 403 13.82 8.51 16.97
CA ALA A 403 13.94 8.20 18.39
C ALA A 403 14.25 6.71 18.63
N MET A 404 13.66 5.83 17.84
CA MET A 404 13.96 4.39 17.90
C MET A 404 15.40 4.10 17.49
N ALA A 405 15.88 4.65 16.38
CA ALA A 405 17.26 4.47 15.94
C ALA A 405 18.29 5.04 16.93
N LEU A 406 17.98 6.16 17.60
CA LEU A 406 18.80 6.70 18.69
C LEU A 406 18.85 5.75 19.89
N ASN A 407 17.71 5.13 20.25
CA ASN A 407 17.65 4.13 21.29
C ASN A 407 18.51 2.90 20.93
N ASP A 408 18.41 2.39 19.71
CA ASP A 408 19.15 1.21 19.26
C ASP A 408 20.67 1.46 19.27
N LEU A 409 21.11 2.62 18.80
CA LEU A 409 22.51 3.03 18.94
C LEU A 409 22.90 3.19 20.40
N GLY A 410 22.02 3.71 21.25
CA GLY A 410 22.22 3.78 22.69
C GLY A 410 22.46 2.42 23.32
N VAL A 411 21.70 1.39 22.88
CA VAL A 411 21.89 0.00 23.33
C VAL A 411 23.28 -0.55 22.89
N VAL A 412 23.68 -0.29 21.66
CA VAL A 412 25.03 -0.66 21.18
C VAL A 412 26.13 -0.01 22.04
N CYS A 413 25.96 1.26 22.42
CA CYS A 413 26.88 1.96 23.31
C CYS A 413 26.88 1.37 24.74
N ILE A 414 25.73 0.89 25.25
CA ILE A 414 25.64 0.17 26.53
C ILE A 414 26.45 -1.12 26.45
N GLU A 415 26.27 -1.91 25.41
CA GLU A 415 26.94 -3.21 25.20
C GLU A 415 28.47 -3.04 25.02
N SER A 416 28.90 -1.95 24.39
CA SER A 416 30.33 -1.57 24.30
C SER A 416 30.86 -0.83 25.54
N SER A 417 30.02 -0.66 26.58
CA SER A 417 30.37 0.06 27.82
C SER A 417 30.67 1.57 27.65
N GLU A 418 30.15 2.16 26.59
CA GLU A 418 30.25 3.59 26.29
C GLU A 418 29.11 4.40 26.92
N PHE A 419 28.92 4.26 28.23
CA PHE A 419 27.73 4.76 28.96
C PHE A 419 27.47 6.26 28.80
N LYS A 420 28.52 7.10 28.70
CA LYS A 420 28.33 8.54 28.48
C LYS A 420 27.73 8.86 27.11
N GLN A 421 28.16 8.14 26.10
CA GLN A 421 27.60 8.29 24.75
C GLN A 421 26.16 7.75 24.69
N ALA A 422 25.91 6.59 25.31
CA ALA A 422 24.58 6.04 25.47
C ALA A 422 23.62 7.03 26.14
N GLN A 423 24.05 7.69 27.21
CA GLN A 423 23.28 8.74 27.92
C GLN A 423 22.80 9.81 26.92
N VAL A 424 23.71 10.41 26.18
CA VAL A 424 23.38 11.49 25.22
C VAL A 424 22.36 11.06 24.20
N LEU A 425 22.54 9.88 23.63
CA LEU A 425 21.65 9.35 22.59
C LEU A 425 20.23 9.03 23.13
N LEU A 426 20.18 8.38 24.29
CA LEU A 426 18.92 7.99 24.91
C LEU A 426 18.15 9.22 25.46
N GLU A 427 18.86 10.24 25.98
CA GLU A 427 18.24 11.50 26.40
C GLU A 427 17.68 12.26 25.17
N GLU A 428 18.40 12.29 24.02
CA GLU A 428 17.89 12.87 22.78
C GLU A 428 16.62 12.13 22.34
N ALA A 429 16.61 10.80 22.36
CA ALA A 429 15.43 9.99 22.02
C ALA A 429 14.24 10.29 22.96
N LEU A 430 14.49 10.39 24.26
CA LEU A 430 13.45 10.73 25.25
C LEU A 430 12.86 12.12 25.00
N GLN A 431 13.70 13.09 24.68
CA GLN A 431 13.22 14.42 24.33
C GLN A 431 12.30 14.40 23.10
N ILE A 432 12.68 13.65 22.05
CA ILE A 432 11.85 13.50 20.84
C ILE A 432 10.49 12.89 21.21
N TYR A 433 10.45 11.82 22.01
CA TYR A 433 9.18 11.22 22.44
C TYR A 433 8.31 12.18 23.25
N ARG A 434 8.90 12.99 24.12
CA ARG A 434 8.17 14.02 24.87
C ARG A 434 7.61 15.12 23.96
N GLU A 435 8.35 15.52 22.93
CA GLU A 435 7.86 16.46 21.91
C GLU A 435 6.72 15.85 21.07
N LEU A 436 6.83 14.58 20.69
CA LEU A 436 5.79 13.86 19.98
C LEU A 436 4.50 13.76 20.82
N ALA A 437 4.62 13.38 22.10
CA ALA A 437 3.49 13.31 23.01
C ALA A 437 2.74 14.64 23.15
N ALA A 438 3.49 15.75 23.13
CA ALA A 438 2.91 17.08 23.25
C ALA A 438 2.24 17.58 21.97
N LYS A 439 2.81 17.26 20.79
CA LYS A 439 2.33 17.77 19.48
C LYS A 439 1.40 16.81 18.76
N TYR A 440 1.59 15.51 18.94
CA TYR A 440 0.92 14.43 18.20
C TYR A 440 0.52 13.30 19.16
N PRO A 441 -0.42 13.55 20.10
CA PRO A 441 -0.79 12.57 21.13
C PRO A 441 -1.39 11.28 20.57
N GLU A 442 -1.84 11.28 19.31
CA GLU A 442 -2.34 10.11 18.62
C GLU A 442 -1.26 9.16 18.10
N VAL A 443 0.03 9.59 18.09
CA VAL A 443 1.15 8.75 17.65
C VAL A 443 1.52 7.77 18.75
N PRO A 444 1.43 6.43 18.51
CA PRO A 444 1.78 5.45 19.53
C PRO A 444 3.29 5.46 19.80
N MET A 445 3.68 5.29 21.07
CA MET A 445 5.07 5.27 21.52
C MET A 445 5.38 3.97 22.28
N PRO A 446 5.27 2.80 21.63
CA PRO A 446 5.42 1.51 22.31
C PRO A 446 6.84 1.27 22.86
N THR A 447 7.85 1.94 22.31
CA THR A 447 9.25 1.77 22.70
C THR A 447 9.68 2.68 23.86
N LEU A 448 8.85 3.64 24.26
CA LEU A 448 9.19 4.58 25.35
C LEU A 448 9.50 3.89 26.70
N PRO A 449 8.74 2.86 27.16
CA PRO A 449 9.11 2.15 28.39
C PRO A 449 10.47 1.47 28.30
N MET A 450 10.83 0.90 27.16
CA MET A 450 12.12 0.25 26.92
C MET A 450 13.26 1.29 26.91
N LEU A 451 13.07 2.44 26.29
CA LEU A 451 14.00 3.55 26.30
C LEU A 451 14.31 4.02 27.74
N LEU A 452 13.27 4.20 28.55
CA LEU A 452 13.43 4.59 29.96
C LEU A 452 14.16 3.51 30.78
N GLN A 453 13.94 2.26 30.47
CA GLN A 453 14.67 1.16 31.09
C GLN A 453 16.16 1.16 30.69
N ASN A 454 16.48 1.46 29.44
CA ASN A 454 17.86 1.63 28.98
C ASN A 454 18.53 2.83 29.67
N LEU A 455 17.83 3.94 29.81
CA LEU A 455 18.32 5.10 30.61
C LEU A 455 18.56 4.74 32.07
N TYR A 456 17.67 3.97 32.71
CA TYR A 456 17.88 3.48 34.06
C TYR A 456 19.21 2.71 34.18
N VAL A 457 19.50 1.80 33.22
CA VAL A 457 20.75 1.04 33.20
C VAL A 457 21.96 2.00 33.10
N VAL A 458 21.90 2.95 32.18
CA VAL A 458 22.98 3.94 31.95
C VAL A 458 23.20 4.80 33.17
N TYR A 459 22.16 5.37 33.75
CA TYR A 459 22.28 6.21 34.96
C TYR A 459 22.85 5.46 36.17
N LYS A 460 22.51 4.17 36.31
CA LYS A 460 23.10 3.30 37.34
C LYS A 460 24.61 3.15 37.16
N HIS A 461 25.07 2.96 35.91
CA HIS A 461 26.49 2.84 35.61
C HIS A 461 27.27 4.16 35.75
N LEU A 462 26.58 5.29 35.65
CA LEU A 462 27.15 6.63 35.80
C LEU A 462 27.01 7.20 37.22
N ASP A 463 26.56 6.40 38.19
CA ASP A 463 26.30 6.79 39.57
C ASP A 463 25.26 7.94 39.72
N MET A 464 24.33 8.09 38.79
CA MET A 464 23.24 9.06 38.75
C MET A 464 21.98 8.46 39.41
N GLY A 465 21.97 8.35 40.71
CA GLY A 465 20.98 7.57 41.47
C GLY A 465 19.55 8.13 41.40
N GLU A 466 19.39 9.46 41.44
CA GLU A 466 18.07 10.11 41.41
C GLU A 466 17.45 10.00 40.00
N GLU A 467 18.23 10.22 38.94
CA GLU A 467 17.80 10.10 37.55
C GLU A 467 17.44 8.65 37.21
N ALA A 468 18.23 7.68 37.70
CA ALA A 468 17.95 6.26 37.56
C ALA A 468 16.61 5.91 38.18
N LYS A 469 16.34 6.38 39.40
CA LYS A 469 15.06 6.13 40.08
C LYS A 469 13.88 6.73 39.33
N ALA A 470 14.02 8.00 38.88
CA ALA A 470 12.99 8.68 38.12
C ALA A 470 12.65 7.97 36.79
N ALA A 471 13.67 7.54 36.02
CA ALA A 471 13.48 6.81 34.77
C ALA A 471 12.78 5.48 35.00
N HIS A 472 13.12 4.76 36.06
CA HIS A 472 12.46 3.47 36.39
C HIS A 472 11.00 3.65 36.79
N GLU A 473 10.71 4.64 37.65
CA GLU A 473 9.33 4.93 38.08
C GLU A 473 8.46 5.36 36.92
N GLU A 474 8.99 6.20 36.00
CA GLU A 474 8.29 6.62 34.78
C GLU A 474 8.04 5.41 33.85
N ALA A 475 9.03 4.54 33.64
CA ALA A 475 8.89 3.33 32.82
C ALA A 475 7.78 2.40 33.36
N CYS A 476 7.77 2.16 34.68
CA CYS A 476 6.76 1.33 35.34
C CYS A 476 5.36 1.94 35.22
N SER A 477 5.23 3.25 35.36
CA SER A 477 3.95 3.94 35.25
C SER A 477 3.36 3.83 33.85
N ILE A 478 4.18 4.06 32.82
CA ILE A 478 3.75 3.96 31.42
C ILE A 478 3.40 2.52 31.05
N ALA A 479 4.23 1.55 31.46
CA ALA A 479 3.97 0.14 31.22
C ALA A 479 2.64 -0.32 31.87
N GLN A 480 2.31 0.16 33.05
CA GLN A 480 1.08 -0.17 33.76
C GLN A 480 -0.17 0.33 33.01
N VAL A 481 -0.11 1.55 32.45
CA VAL A 481 -1.19 2.10 31.62
C VAL A 481 -1.35 1.28 30.32
N TYR A 482 -0.25 1.00 29.64
CA TYR A 482 -0.26 0.25 28.38
C TYR A 482 -0.83 -1.16 28.53
N TYR A 483 -0.46 -1.87 29.61
CA TYR A 483 -0.98 -3.22 29.89
C TYR A 483 -2.44 -3.21 30.35
N SER A 484 -2.88 -2.16 31.06
CA SER A 484 -4.30 -2.04 31.43
C SER A 484 -5.22 -1.80 30.23
N ASP A 485 -4.77 -1.02 29.24
CA ASP A 485 -5.53 -0.72 28.03
C ASP A 485 -5.58 -1.92 27.07
N VAL A 486 -4.49 -2.70 26.97
CA VAL A 486 -4.45 -3.95 26.20
C VAL A 486 -5.39 -5.01 26.79
N LEU A 487 -5.41 -5.18 28.11
CA LEU A 487 -6.32 -6.12 28.78
C LEU A 487 -7.79 -5.66 28.76
N ALA A 488 -8.04 -4.35 28.63
CA ALA A 488 -9.40 -3.82 28.51
C ALA A 488 -9.95 -3.86 27.07
N SER A 489 -9.10 -4.08 26.07
CA SER A 489 -9.45 -4.16 24.65
C SER A 489 -9.58 -5.59 24.09
N GLU A 490 -9.30 -6.62 24.90
CA GLU A 490 -9.64 -8.01 24.55
C GLU A 490 -11.12 -8.26 24.87
N PRO A 491 -11.92 -8.67 23.86
CA PRO A 491 -13.37 -8.87 24.00
C PRO A 491 -13.75 -10.10 24.83
#